data_92b752c7ca46ec121692f0843621c8fc
#
_entry.id   92b752c7ca46ec121692f0843621c8fc
#
_cell.length_a   1.000
_cell.length_b   1.000
_cell.length_c   1.000
_cell.angle_alpha   90.00
_cell.angle_beta   90.00
_cell.angle_gamma   90.00
#
_symmetry.space_group_name_H-M   'P 1'
#
loop_
_entity.id
_entity.type
_entity.pdbx_description
1 polymer ?
#
loop_
_entity_poly.entity_id
_entity_poly.type
_entity_poly.pdbx_seq_one_letter_code
_entity_poly.pdbx_strand_id
1 'polypeptide(L)'
;MKVELRRLELRDLAAIETIERASYPTPWSRSMFASELAKPTSLSLGAFDPETKELVGYLIISRYVDAWHVMNVAVAETHRRRGIARALLARLFEVTSTDERRGYTLEVRVSNIAAIRLYESLGFHARGVRRGYYTDNREDAVIMWRDPVQGRAETG
;
A
#
# COMPACT_ATOMS: atom_id res chain seq x y z
N MET A 1 -1.86 9.45 -15.18
CA MET A 1 -0.51 9.20 -15.73
C MET A 1 -0.31 7.71 -15.97
N LYS A 2 0.24 7.36 -17.08
CA LYS A 2 0.64 5.96 -17.35
C LYS A 2 1.93 5.65 -16.62
N VAL A 3 1.97 4.55 -15.91
CA VAL A 3 3.19 4.05 -15.26
C VAL A 3 3.39 2.59 -15.62
N GLU A 4 4.62 2.15 -15.54
CA GLU A 4 4.95 0.74 -15.66
C GLU A 4 4.95 0.15 -14.25
N LEU A 5 4.22 -0.94 -14.05
CA LEU A 5 4.15 -1.62 -12.76
C LEU A 5 4.95 -2.92 -12.83
N ARG A 6 5.82 -3.13 -11.86
CA ARG A 6 6.54 -4.39 -11.72
C ARG A 6 6.86 -4.66 -10.26
N ARG A 7 7.27 -5.88 -9.97
CA ARG A 7 7.73 -6.22 -8.62
C ARG A 7 8.99 -5.46 -8.28
N LEU A 8 9.08 -5.04 -7.03
CA LEU A 8 10.28 -4.40 -6.50
C LEU A 8 11.37 -5.44 -6.28
N GLU A 9 12.61 -5.02 -6.46
CA GLU A 9 13.80 -5.85 -6.29
C GLU A 9 14.77 -5.15 -5.33
N LEU A 10 15.76 -5.86 -4.86
CA LEU A 10 16.76 -5.29 -3.96
C LEU A 10 17.48 -4.08 -4.55
N ARG A 11 17.67 -4.06 -5.85
CA ARG A 11 18.26 -2.91 -6.55
C ARG A 11 17.42 -1.65 -6.46
N ASP A 12 16.15 -1.76 -6.08
CA ASP A 12 15.25 -0.62 -5.95
C ASP A 12 15.30 0.03 -4.56
N LEU A 13 16.02 -0.55 -3.60
CA LEU A 13 16.00 -0.10 -2.22
C LEU A 13 16.38 1.36 -2.03
N ALA A 14 17.38 1.85 -2.75
CA ALA A 14 17.82 3.24 -2.62
C ALA A 14 16.70 4.20 -3.05
N ALA A 15 16.02 3.90 -4.14
CA ALA A 15 14.92 4.72 -4.65
C ALA A 15 13.71 4.68 -3.71
N ILE A 16 13.39 3.51 -3.18
CA ILE A 16 12.31 3.34 -2.20
C ILE A 16 12.60 4.19 -0.97
N GLU A 17 13.81 4.11 -0.44
CA GLU A 17 14.23 4.85 0.74
C GLU A 17 14.09 6.36 0.55
N THR A 18 14.45 6.86 -0.62
CA THR A 18 14.34 8.28 -0.94
C THR A 18 12.88 8.75 -0.87
N ILE A 19 11.97 7.99 -1.47
CA ILE A 19 10.54 8.33 -1.45
C ILE A 19 9.98 8.22 -0.03
N GLU A 20 10.36 7.18 0.69
CA GLU A 20 9.88 6.94 2.05
C GLU A 20 10.26 8.07 2.99
N ARG A 21 11.52 8.50 2.96
CA ARG A 21 12.01 9.59 3.81
C ARG A 21 11.31 10.91 3.53
N ALA A 22 10.97 11.15 2.27
CA ALA A 22 10.25 12.37 1.89
C ALA A 22 8.77 12.31 2.23
N SER A 23 8.22 11.12 2.47
CA SER A 23 6.79 10.90 2.62
C SER A 23 6.33 10.79 4.07
N TYR A 24 7.19 10.30 4.97
CA TYR A 24 6.78 9.97 6.33
C TYR A 24 7.72 10.53 7.39
N PRO A 25 7.18 11.02 8.52
CA PRO A 25 8.00 11.54 9.62
C PRO A 25 8.82 10.46 10.32
N THR A 26 8.31 9.22 10.36
CA THR A 26 9.04 8.07 10.91
C THR A 26 9.14 7.01 9.83
N PRO A 27 10.10 7.19 8.91
CA PRO A 27 10.20 6.30 7.75
C PRO A 27 10.73 4.92 8.12
N TRP A 28 10.34 3.93 7.35
CA TRP A 28 10.96 2.60 7.42
C TRP A 28 12.44 2.72 7.03
N SER A 29 13.27 1.90 7.65
CA SER A 29 14.68 1.79 7.28
C SER A 29 14.84 0.93 6.03
N ARG A 30 16.01 1.05 5.39
CA ARG A 30 16.33 0.19 4.25
C ARG A 30 16.26 -1.29 4.62
N SER A 31 16.71 -1.65 5.83
CA SER A 31 16.67 -3.05 6.26
C SER A 31 15.26 -3.57 6.46
N MET A 32 14.32 -2.72 6.86
CA MET A 32 12.91 -3.11 6.96
C MET A 32 12.33 -3.42 5.57
N PHE A 33 12.64 -2.59 4.59
CA PHE A 33 12.22 -2.86 3.21
C PHE A 33 12.86 -4.14 2.68
N ALA A 34 14.16 -4.32 2.89
CA ALA A 34 14.86 -5.52 2.43
C ALA A 34 14.24 -6.78 3.04
N SER A 35 13.90 -6.73 4.32
CA SER A 35 13.25 -7.83 5.03
C SER A 35 11.89 -8.16 4.40
N GLU A 36 11.09 -7.14 4.10
CA GLU A 36 9.78 -7.35 3.46
C GLU A 36 9.91 -7.92 2.05
N LEU A 37 10.84 -7.41 1.25
CA LEU A 37 11.05 -7.91 -0.10
C LEU A 37 11.47 -9.39 -0.11
N ALA A 38 12.12 -9.86 0.94
CA ALA A 38 12.58 -11.24 1.05
C ALA A 38 11.50 -12.22 1.54
N LYS A 39 10.40 -11.73 2.10
CA LYS A 39 9.34 -12.60 2.63
C LYS A 39 8.52 -13.25 1.51
N PRO A 40 8.34 -14.57 1.53
CA PRO A 40 7.48 -15.23 0.54
C PRO A 40 6.00 -14.84 0.65
N THR A 41 5.57 -14.32 1.81
CA THR A 41 4.20 -13.86 2.04
C THR A 41 3.99 -12.40 1.66
N SER A 42 5.03 -11.71 1.20
CA SER A 42 4.97 -10.31 0.82
C SER A 42 4.85 -10.18 -0.70
N LEU A 43 4.07 -9.18 -1.11
CA LEU A 43 4.01 -8.75 -2.50
C LEU A 43 4.36 -7.29 -2.53
N SER A 44 5.40 -6.93 -3.26
CA SER A 44 5.89 -5.56 -3.33
C SER A 44 5.87 -5.08 -4.77
N LEU A 45 5.12 -4.03 -5.03
CA LEU A 45 4.94 -3.48 -6.37
C LEU A 45 5.55 -2.09 -6.45
N GLY A 46 6.19 -1.80 -7.57
CA GLY A 46 6.68 -0.46 -7.87
C GLY A 46 6.00 0.10 -9.10
N ALA A 47 5.83 1.42 -9.11
CA ALA A 47 5.37 2.17 -10.26
C ALA A 47 6.55 2.98 -10.80
N PHE A 48 6.81 2.86 -12.08
CA PHE A 48 7.97 3.46 -12.73
C PHE A 48 7.53 4.37 -13.86
N ASP A 49 8.18 5.51 -13.98
CA ASP A 49 7.99 6.39 -15.13
C ASP A 49 8.47 5.67 -16.38
N PRO A 50 7.63 5.53 -17.43
CA PRO A 50 8.04 4.76 -18.61
C PRO A 50 9.17 5.39 -19.40
N GLU A 51 9.35 6.71 -19.30
CA GLU A 51 10.43 7.41 -20.03
C GLU A 51 11.74 7.38 -19.30
N THR A 52 11.76 7.75 -18.01
CA THR A 52 12.97 7.84 -17.21
C THR A 52 13.36 6.52 -16.56
N LYS A 53 12.41 5.60 -16.44
CA LYS A 53 12.56 4.33 -15.71
C LYS A 53 12.76 4.53 -14.21
N GLU A 54 12.52 5.73 -13.70
CA GLU A 54 12.63 6.00 -12.27
C GLU A 54 11.42 5.53 -11.50
N LEU A 55 11.66 5.05 -10.28
CA LEU A 55 10.59 4.68 -9.35
C LEU A 55 9.86 5.95 -8.92
N VAL A 56 8.54 5.95 -9.07
CA VAL A 56 7.70 7.10 -8.68
C VAL A 56 6.67 6.75 -7.61
N GLY A 57 6.53 5.48 -7.27
CA GLY A 57 5.64 5.06 -6.20
C GLY A 57 5.82 3.59 -5.90
N TYR A 58 5.32 3.15 -4.75
CA TYR A 58 5.41 1.73 -4.38
C TYR A 58 4.30 1.34 -3.43
N LEU A 59 4.07 0.03 -3.36
CA LEU A 59 3.08 -0.59 -2.49
C LEU A 59 3.70 -1.86 -1.92
N ILE A 60 3.72 -1.96 -0.60
CA ILE A 60 4.17 -3.16 0.12
C ILE A 60 2.95 -3.78 0.78
N ILE A 61 2.68 -5.03 0.45
CA ILE A 61 1.61 -5.76 1.11
C ILE A 61 2.10 -7.11 1.55
N SER A 62 1.56 -7.59 2.65
CA SER A 62 1.91 -8.88 3.21
C SER A 62 0.66 -9.67 3.54
N ARG A 63 0.71 -10.96 3.28
CA ARG A 63 -0.35 -11.87 3.69
C ARG A 63 -0.11 -12.23 5.16
N TYR A 64 -1.05 -11.85 6.00
CA TYR A 64 -0.94 -12.08 7.43
C TYR A 64 -2.23 -12.73 7.93
N VAL A 65 -2.10 -13.90 8.54
CA VAL A 65 -3.21 -14.77 8.93
C VAL A 65 -4.03 -15.10 7.67
N ASP A 66 -5.22 -14.54 7.52
CA ASP A 66 -6.09 -14.81 6.37
C ASP A 66 -6.40 -13.57 5.55
N ALA A 67 -5.65 -12.50 5.72
CA ALA A 67 -5.92 -11.24 5.04
C ALA A 67 -4.66 -10.67 4.40
N TRP A 68 -4.86 -9.87 3.37
CA TRP A 68 -3.80 -9.07 2.78
C TRP A 68 -3.71 -7.74 3.53
N HIS A 69 -2.55 -7.45 4.07
CA HIS A 69 -2.31 -6.26 4.86
C HIS A 69 -1.46 -5.27 4.07
N VAL A 70 -2.02 -4.10 3.79
CA VAL A 70 -1.27 -3.03 3.14
C VAL A 70 -0.32 -2.44 4.17
N MET A 71 0.97 -2.75 4.05
CA MET A 71 1.99 -2.36 5.02
C MET A 71 2.51 -0.96 4.79
N ASN A 72 2.63 -0.56 3.54
CA ASN A 72 3.19 0.74 3.19
C ASN A 72 2.84 1.09 1.76
N VAL A 73 2.50 2.33 1.51
CA VAL A 73 2.24 2.86 0.18
C VAL A 73 2.70 4.31 0.13
N ALA A 74 3.42 4.67 -0.91
CA ALA A 74 3.85 6.06 -1.09
C ALA A 74 4.04 6.38 -2.56
N VAL A 75 3.86 7.65 -2.89
CA VAL A 75 4.09 8.20 -4.23
C VAL A 75 5.01 9.38 -4.10
N ALA A 76 5.99 9.49 -5.00
CA ALA A 76 6.91 10.62 -5.02
C ALA A 76 6.13 11.93 -5.11
N GLU A 77 6.57 12.93 -4.36
CA GLU A 77 5.88 14.22 -4.27
C GLU A 77 5.60 14.82 -5.64
N THR A 78 6.55 14.73 -6.55
CA THR A 78 6.44 15.27 -7.91
C THR A 78 5.39 14.57 -8.76
N HIS A 79 4.92 13.41 -8.33
CA HIS A 79 4.00 12.57 -9.10
C HIS A 79 2.65 12.34 -8.40
N ARG A 80 2.39 13.05 -7.32
CA ARG A 80 1.12 12.92 -6.60
C ARG A 80 -0.05 13.47 -7.40
N ARG A 81 -1.26 12.99 -7.08
CA ARG A 81 -2.52 13.38 -7.74
C ARG A 81 -2.60 12.97 -9.21
N ARG A 82 -1.86 11.93 -9.58
CA ARG A 82 -1.88 11.40 -10.95
C ARG A 82 -2.45 9.98 -11.02
N GLY A 83 -3.04 9.51 -9.92
CA GLY A 83 -3.66 8.19 -9.89
C GLY A 83 -2.69 7.03 -9.73
N ILE A 84 -1.44 7.26 -9.29
CA ILE A 84 -0.43 6.22 -9.18
C ILE A 84 -0.75 5.25 -8.03
N ALA A 85 -1.14 5.76 -6.86
CA ALA A 85 -1.54 4.89 -5.74
C ALA A 85 -2.73 4.04 -6.12
N ARG A 86 -3.71 4.61 -6.82
CA ARG A 86 -4.87 3.88 -7.32
C ARG A 86 -4.45 2.78 -8.29
N ALA A 87 -3.51 3.06 -9.19
CA ALA A 87 -3.01 2.06 -10.15
C ALA A 87 -2.31 0.90 -9.45
N LEU A 88 -1.51 1.20 -8.42
CA LEU A 88 -0.84 0.18 -7.62
C LEU A 88 -1.85 -0.72 -6.91
N LEU A 89 -2.85 -0.12 -6.27
CA LEU A 89 -3.88 -0.89 -5.56
C LEU A 89 -4.74 -1.71 -6.53
N ALA A 90 -5.08 -1.14 -7.68
CA ALA A 90 -5.83 -1.88 -8.70
C ALA A 90 -5.06 -3.11 -9.18
N ARG A 91 -3.75 -2.97 -9.39
CA ARG A 91 -2.91 -4.11 -9.76
C ARG A 91 -2.86 -5.15 -8.64
N LEU A 92 -2.80 -4.71 -7.39
CA LEU A 92 -2.85 -5.60 -6.25
C LEU A 92 -4.12 -6.46 -6.28
N PHE A 93 -5.29 -5.84 -6.43
CA PHE A 93 -6.55 -6.57 -6.47
C PHE A 93 -6.58 -7.55 -7.63
N GLU A 94 -6.04 -7.16 -8.76
CA GLU A 94 -5.95 -8.00 -9.97
C GLU A 94 -5.08 -9.24 -9.74
N VAL A 95 -3.87 -9.07 -9.20
CA VAL A 95 -2.95 -10.19 -9.02
C VAL A 95 -3.33 -11.10 -7.85
N THR A 96 -4.18 -10.64 -6.94
CA THR A 96 -4.66 -11.44 -5.81
C THR A 96 -6.11 -11.89 -5.98
N SER A 97 -6.71 -11.69 -7.15
CA SER A 97 -8.15 -11.94 -7.38
C SER A 97 -8.57 -13.39 -7.13
N THR A 98 -7.66 -14.35 -7.28
CA THR A 98 -7.93 -15.76 -7.03
C THR A 98 -7.64 -16.19 -5.60
N ASP A 99 -7.08 -15.30 -4.78
CA ASP A 99 -6.70 -15.59 -3.40
C ASP A 99 -6.94 -14.36 -2.53
N GLU A 100 -8.16 -13.87 -2.52
CA GLU A 100 -8.52 -12.69 -1.71
C GLU A 100 -8.64 -13.00 -0.23
N ARG A 101 -8.79 -14.28 0.13
CA ARG A 101 -8.91 -14.73 1.51
C ARG A 101 -10.02 -13.97 2.23
N ARG A 102 -9.73 -13.35 3.37
CA ARG A 102 -10.69 -12.53 4.13
C ARG A 102 -10.66 -11.07 3.69
N GLY A 103 -9.98 -10.76 2.60
CA GLY A 103 -9.93 -9.42 2.04
C GLY A 103 -8.64 -8.68 2.36
N TYR A 104 -8.75 -7.36 2.41
CA TYR A 104 -7.62 -6.45 2.51
C TYR A 104 -7.84 -5.50 3.68
N THR A 105 -6.79 -5.23 4.44
CA THR A 105 -6.88 -4.30 5.56
C THR A 105 -5.68 -3.36 5.58
N LEU A 106 -5.86 -2.22 6.20
CA LEU A 106 -4.81 -1.23 6.38
C LEU A 106 -5.11 -0.34 7.58
N GLU A 107 -4.09 0.35 8.07
CA GLU A 107 -4.24 1.43 9.03
C GLU A 107 -3.82 2.73 8.35
N VAL A 108 -4.57 3.79 8.60
CA VAL A 108 -4.29 5.11 8.04
C VAL A 108 -4.51 6.17 9.11
N ARG A 109 -3.64 7.20 9.12
CA ARG A 109 -3.79 8.32 10.08
C ARG A 109 -5.17 8.96 9.90
N VAL A 110 -5.81 9.24 11.02
CA VAL A 110 -7.14 9.86 11.02
C VAL A 110 -7.11 11.23 10.29
N SER A 111 -5.98 11.92 10.30
CA SER A 111 -5.82 13.21 9.62
C SER A 111 -5.58 13.09 8.12
N ASN A 112 -5.26 11.90 7.63
CA ASN A 112 -4.95 11.71 6.21
C ASN A 112 -6.24 11.52 5.40
N ILE A 113 -6.98 12.60 5.24
CA ILE A 113 -8.29 12.58 4.58
C ILE A 113 -8.19 12.14 3.12
N ALA A 114 -7.16 12.59 2.42
CA ALA A 114 -6.97 12.23 1.01
C ALA A 114 -6.79 10.71 0.83
N ALA A 115 -5.99 10.08 1.71
CA ALA A 115 -5.79 8.63 1.66
C ALA A 115 -7.06 7.89 2.03
N ILE A 116 -7.76 8.32 3.07
CA ILE A 116 -9.03 7.71 3.48
C ILE A 116 -10.03 7.73 2.33
N ARG A 117 -10.17 8.85 1.65
CA ARG A 117 -11.08 8.99 0.50
C ARG A 117 -10.67 8.08 -0.65
N LEU A 118 -9.39 7.97 -0.92
CA LEU A 118 -8.90 7.05 -1.94
C LEU A 118 -9.29 5.62 -1.60
N TYR A 119 -9.03 5.19 -0.38
CA TYR A 119 -9.35 3.82 0.04
C TYR A 119 -10.86 3.58 0.01
N GLU A 120 -11.67 4.52 0.46
CA GLU A 120 -13.13 4.41 0.38
C GLU A 120 -13.59 4.25 -1.06
N SER A 121 -13.00 5.00 -1.98
CA SER A 121 -13.35 4.90 -3.40
C SER A 121 -12.98 3.55 -4.01
N LEU A 122 -12.08 2.82 -3.36
CA LEU A 122 -11.66 1.48 -3.78
C LEU A 122 -12.37 0.35 -3.02
N GLY A 123 -13.38 0.69 -2.24
CA GLY A 123 -14.19 -0.29 -1.54
C GLY A 123 -13.78 -0.60 -0.11
N PHE A 124 -12.83 0.13 0.44
CA PHE A 124 -12.49 0.02 1.85
C PHE A 124 -13.50 0.80 2.69
N HIS A 125 -13.74 0.34 3.91
CA HIS A 125 -14.57 1.06 4.87
C HIS A 125 -13.97 0.93 6.27
N ALA A 126 -14.23 1.93 7.10
CA ALA A 126 -13.70 1.96 8.47
C ALA A 126 -14.38 0.89 9.32
N ARG A 127 -13.59 0.17 10.11
CA ARG A 127 -14.07 -0.87 11.03
C ARG A 127 -13.52 -0.72 12.43
N GLY A 128 -12.74 0.29 12.70
CA GLY A 128 -12.22 0.51 14.03
C GLY A 128 -11.19 1.62 14.05
N VAL A 129 -10.71 1.90 15.25
CA VAL A 129 -9.71 2.92 15.50
C VAL A 129 -8.69 2.34 16.48
N ARG A 130 -7.40 2.53 16.18
CA ARG A 130 -6.33 2.24 17.12
C ARG A 130 -5.88 3.57 17.71
N ARG A 131 -6.17 3.78 18.98
CA ARG A 131 -5.84 5.05 19.65
C ARG A 131 -4.34 5.19 19.87
N GLY A 132 -3.80 6.38 19.56
CA GLY A 132 -2.41 6.69 19.76
C GLY A 132 -1.43 5.78 19.01
N TYR A 133 -1.87 5.22 17.91
CA TYR A 133 -1.10 4.22 17.16
C TYR A 133 0.23 4.76 16.64
N TYR A 134 0.22 6.01 16.15
CA TYR A 134 1.42 6.65 15.60
C TYR A 134 2.21 7.31 16.71
N THR A 135 3.44 6.85 16.92
CA THR A 135 4.24 7.25 18.07
C THR A 135 4.83 8.65 17.95
N ASP A 136 4.90 9.21 16.76
CA ASP A 136 5.48 10.54 16.53
C ASP A 136 4.63 11.67 17.13
N ASN A 137 3.30 11.58 16.99
CA ASN A 137 2.40 12.61 17.50
C ASN A 137 1.18 12.04 18.22
N ARG A 138 1.18 10.73 18.48
CA ARG A 138 0.10 9.99 19.15
C ARG A 138 -1.23 10.06 18.40
N GLU A 139 -1.18 10.29 17.12
CA GLU A 139 -2.37 10.32 16.30
C GLU A 139 -3.00 8.93 16.21
N ASP A 140 -4.33 8.88 16.16
CA ASP A 140 -5.08 7.64 16.00
C ASP A 140 -4.96 7.12 14.57
N ALA A 141 -5.09 5.80 14.41
CA ALA A 141 -5.22 5.16 13.11
C ALA A 141 -6.65 4.70 12.90
N VAL A 142 -7.17 4.94 11.71
CA VAL A 142 -8.41 4.31 11.26
C VAL A 142 -8.04 2.96 10.67
N ILE A 143 -8.69 1.90 11.13
CA ILE A 143 -8.54 0.56 10.56
C ILE A 143 -9.60 0.42 9.47
N MET A 144 -9.15 0.14 8.25
CA MET A 144 -10.05 -0.01 7.11
C MET A 144 -9.96 -1.42 6.54
N TRP A 145 -11.08 -1.89 6.01
CA TRP A 145 -11.20 -3.21 5.40
C TRP A 145 -11.91 -3.14 4.06
N ARG A 146 -11.43 -3.94 3.12
CA ARG A 146 -12.11 -4.20 1.86
C ARG A 146 -12.41 -5.69 1.81
N ASP A 147 -13.69 -6.04 1.74
CA ASP A 147 -14.13 -7.43 1.73
C ASP A 147 -13.81 -8.13 0.41
N PRO A 148 -13.60 -9.44 0.42
CA PRO A 148 -13.34 -10.18 -0.81
C PRO A 148 -14.55 -10.19 -1.72
N VAL A 149 -14.35 -9.85 -2.99
CA VAL A 149 -15.40 -9.90 -4.00
C VAL A 149 -15.83 -11.34 -4.27
N GLN A 150 -14.85 -12.24 -4.27
CA GLN A 150 -15.06 -13.65 -4.57
C GLN A 150 -16.03 -14.32 -3.57
N GLY A 151 -15.94 -13.98 -2.27
CA GLY A 151 -16.84 -14.48 -1.26
C GLY A 151 -18.29 -14.09 -1.51
N ARG A 152 -18.53 -12.93 -2.09
CA ARG A 152 -19.88 -12.48 -2.44
C ARG A 152 -20.43 -13.23 -3.65
N ALA A 153 -19.59 -13.54 -4.61
CA ALA A 153 -19.98 -14.29 -5.80
C ALA A 153 -20.41 -15.72 -5.43
N GLU A 154 -19.74 -16.33 -4.47
CA GLU A 154 -20.02 -17.68 -4.04
C GLU A 154 -21.32 -17.79 -3.24
N THR A 155 -21.72 -16.74 -2.57
CA THR A 155 -22.94 -16.72 -1.77
C THR A 155 -24.18 -16.36 -2.59
N GLY A 156 -23.94 -15.88 -3.77
CA GLY A 156 -25.02 -15.59 -4.71
C GLY A 156 -25.40 -16.82 -5.51
#